data_3a136b311946f76be2f2cd39e970c4b3
#
_entry.id   3a136b311946f76be2f2cd39e970c4b3
#
_cell.length_a   1.000
_cell.length_b   1.000
_cell.length_c   1.000
_cell.angle_alpha   90.00
_cell.angle_beta   90.00
_cell.angle_gamma   90.00
#
_symmetry.space_group_name_H-M   'P 1'
#
loop_
_entity.id
_entity.type
_entity.pdbx_description
1 polymer ?
#
loop_
_entity_poly.entity_id
_entity_poly.type
_entity_poly.pdbx_seq_one_letter_code
_entity_poly.pdbx_strand_id
1 'polypeptide(L)'
;MNSKKITVIALVAIVLLFFFLGMNAYQKRVQNSQAEKVSQVVQQSGSALASQTDNRLVRFHSPVFGPSNAPVTIVEFFDPACETCRAFYPIVKDILKQYPNDVRLVIRYAPFHAGSDQVVKRLEAAKRQNKYLPVLEMILASQPQWADHGKPNIELAFRAAQEAGLDIAKAQADAQGSDIDAVLKQDIEDLTALEVTKTPTFFVNGRGLPSFGDQQLLSLVAEEVAKARK
;
A
#
# COMPACT_ATOMS: atom_id res chain seq x y z
N MET A 1 77.92 15.59 -14.69
CA MET A 1 76.67 16.14 -14.09
C MET A 1 76.98 16.41 -12.64
N ASN A 2 76.84 17.68 -12.15
CA ASN A 2 77.30 18.09 -10.82
C ASN A 2 76.52 17.39 -9.70
N SER A 3 77.21 16.75 -8.76
CA SER A 3 76.65 16.06 -7.60
C SER A 3 75.53 16.88 -6.89
N LYS A 4 75.69 18.18 -6.76
CA LYS A 4 74.70 19.10 -6.18
C LYS A 4 73.36 19.14 -6.96
N LYS A 5 73.37 18.98 -8.29
CA LYS A 5 72.16 18.96 -9.11
C LYS A 5 71.38 17.64 -8.91
N ILE A 6 72.08 16.52 -8.74
CA ILE A 6 71.45 15.21 -8.49
C ILE A 6 70.76 15.19 -7.13
N THR A 7 71.40 15.75 -6.08
CA THR A 7 70.82 15.86 -4.74
C THR A 7 69.54 16.69 -4.73
N VAL A 8 69.51 17.82 -5.42
CA VAL A 8 68.31 18.68 -5.52
C VAL A 8 67.17 18.00 -6.24
N ILE A 9 67.46 17.29 -7.35
CA ILE A 9 66.43 16.52 -8.11
C ILE A 9 65.85 15.41 -7.23
N ALA A 10 66.69 14.67 -6.47
CA ALA A 10 66.25 13.63 -5.57
C ALA A 10 65.33 14.16 -4.46
N LEU A 11 65.70 15.30 -3.84
CA LEU A 11 64.87 15.95 -2.81
C LEU A 11 63.52 16.41 -3.35
N VAL A 12 63.49 17.00 -4.56
CA VAL A 12 62.22 17.42 -5.19
C VAL A 12 61.36 16.20 -5.52
N ALA A 13 61.92 15.10 -6.00
CA ALA A 13 61.20 13.87 -6.29
C ALA A 13 60.56 13.26 -5.03
N ILE A 14 61.26 13.29 -3.89
CA ILE A 14 60.77 12.82 -2.59
C ILE A 14 59.58 13.67 -2.10
N VAL A 15 59.71 15.00 -2.21
CA VAL A 15 58.64 15.92 -1.82
C VAL A 15 57.37 15.71 -2.67
N LEU A 16 57.54 15.55 -3.99
CA LEU A 16 56.45 15.24 -4.91
C LEU A 16 55.77 13.89 -4.60
N LEU A 17 56.56 12.88 -4.25
CA LEU A 17 56.06 11.57 -3.85
C LEU A 17 55.20 11.66 -2.58
N PHE A 18 55.66 12.35 -1.54
CA PHE A 18 54.87 12.56 -0.33
C PHE A 18 53.61 13.39 -0.55
N PHE A 19 53.67 14.39 -1.42
CA PHE A 19 52.50 15.17 -1.83
C PHE A 19 51.47 14.33 -2.52
N PHE A 20 51.91 13.45 -3.46
CA PHE A 20 51.02 12.56 -4.20
C PHE A 20 50.37 11.50 -3.30
N LEU A 21 51.12 10.90 -2.39
CA LEU A 21 50.63 9.94 -1.40
C LEU A 21 49.63 10.59 -0.43
N GLY A 22 49.94 11.82 0.05
CA GLY A 22 49.04 12.59 0.92
C GLY A 22 47.73 12.96 0.24
N MET A 23 47.81 13.38 -1.02
CA MET A 23 46.60 13.72 -1.82
C MET A 23 45.73 12.50 -2.10
N ASN A 24 46.34 11.36 -2.40
CA ASN A 24 45.60 10.11 -2.63
C ASN A 24 44.92 9.59 -1.34
N ALA A 25 45.59 9.70 -0.19
CA ALA A 25 44.99 9.36 1.10
C ALA A 25 43.83 10.32 1.47
N TYR A 26 44.00 11.61 1.18
CA TYR A 26 42.96 12.61 1.41
C TYR A 26 41.73 12.36 0.52
N GLN A 27 41.91 12.11 -0.78
CA GLN A 27 40.81 11.79 -1.71
C GLN A 27 40.07 10.53 -1.27
N LYS A 28 40.74 9.46 -0.86
CA LYS A 28 40.09 8.26 -0.32
C LYS A 28 39.25 8.55 0.93
N ARG A 29 39.73 9.38 1.85
CA ARG A 29 38.95 9.76 3.04
C ARG A 29 37.69 10.56 2.69
N VAL A 30 37.81 11.50 1.77
CA VAL A 30 36.67 12.30 1.32
C VAL A 30 35.64 11.42 0.61
N GLN A 31 36.06 10.50 -0.27
CA GLN A 31 35.13 9.58 -0.95
C GLN A 31 34.42 8.63 0.03
N ASN A 32 35.13 8.08 1.01
CA ASN A 32 34.54 7.20 2.02
C ASN A 32 33.53 7.96 2.90
N SER A 33 33.85 9.19 3.32
CA SER A 33 32.93 9.99 4.13
C SER A 33 31.68 10.45 3.37
N GLN A 34 31.79 10.67 2.06
CA GLN A 34 30.62 10.94 1.22
C GLN A 34 29.77 9.70 0.99
N ALA A 35 30.38 8.54 0.76
CA ALA A 35 29.67 7.27 0.62
C ALA A 35 28.91 6.88 1.88
N GLU A 36 29.51 7.06 3.08
CA GLU A 36 28.83 6.84 4.36
C GLU A 36 27.65 7.80 4.56
N LYS A 37 27.81 9.08 4.26
CA LYS A 37 26.72 10.06 4.37
C LYS A 37 25.57 9.75 3.41
N VAL A 38 25.88 9.40 2.16
CA VAL A 38 24.86 8.98 1.18
C VAL A 38 24.14 7.72 1.63
N SER A 39 24.86 6.72 2.16
CA SER A 39 24.28 5.49 2.69
C SER A 39 23.36 5.76 3.88
N GLN A 40 23.74 6.63 4.81
CA GLN A 40 22.91 7.03 5.96
C GLN A 40 21.66 7.80 5.53
N VAL A 41 21.78 8.73 4.57
CA VAL A 41 20.66 9.50 4.04
C VAL A 41 19.68 8.57 3.30
N VAL A 42 20.17 7.61 2.51
CA VAL A 42 19.33 6.62 1.80
C VAL A 42 18.61 5.69 2.78
N GLN A 43 19.30 5.21 3.83
CA GLN A 43 18.67 4.39 4.87
C GLN A 43 17.63 5.17 5.69
N GLN A 44 17.92 6.41 6.05
CA GLN A 44 17.01 7.27 6.81
C GLN A 44 15.79 7.68 5.96
N SER A 45 15.99 7.99 4.68
CA SER A 45 14.90 8.28 3.73
C SER A 45 14.06 7.05 3.43
N GLY A 46 14.67 5.87 3.28
CA GLY A 46 13.97 4.60 3.09
C GLY A 46 13.09 4.23 4.29
N SER A 47 13.59 4.42 5.52
CA SER A 47 12.82 4.17 6.74
C SER A 47 11.69 5.20 6.93
N ALA A 48 11.92 6.47 6.61
CA ALA A 48 10.90 7.52 6.70
C ALA A 48 9.81 7.35 5.63
N LEU A 49 10.16 6.92 4.41
CA LEU A 49 9.22 6.58 3.34
C LEU A 49 8.38 5.35 3.70
N ALA A 50 8.99 4.30 4.25
CA ALA A 50 8.28 3.11 4.72
C ALA A 50 7.28 3.45 5.83
N SER A 51 7.67 4.28 6.81
CA SER A 51 6.77 4.73 7.89
C SER A 51 5.62 5.62 7.39
N GLN A 52 5.85 6.49 6.39
CA GLN A 52 4.81 7.30 5.76
C GLN A 52 3.88 6.46 4.87
N THR A 53 4.41 5.40 4.23
CA THR A 53 3.63 4.47 3.43
C THR A 53 2.66 3.69 4.31
N ASP A 54 3.08 3.22 5.48
CA ASP A 54 2.22 2.55 6.45
C ASP A 54 1.05 3.43 6.89
N ASN A 55 1.29 4.70 7.20
CA ASN A 55 0.23 5.65 7.59
C ASN A 55 -0.79 5.92 6.47
N ARG A 56 -0.42 5.77 5.20
CA ARG A 56 -1.32 5.92 4.05
C ARG A 56 -2.02 4.63 3.66
N LEU A 57 -1.44 3.49 3.98
CA LEU A 57 -2.03 2.18 3.73
C LEU A 57 -3.15 1.85 4.70
N VAL A 58 -3.01 2.23 5.98
CA VAL A 58 -3.99 1.94 7.02
C VAL A 58 -4.50 3.23 7.64
N ARG A 59 -5.81 3.48 7.53
CA ARG A 59 -6.47 4.62 8.13
C ARG A 59 -7.45 4.16 9.21
N PHE A 60 -7.72 5.03 10.19
CA PHE A 60 -8.66 4.73 11.28
C PHE A 60 -10.08 4.44 10.79
N HIS A 61 -10.48 5.00 9.65
CA HIS A 61 -11.79 4.78 9.04
C HIS A 61 -11.89 3.49 8.23
N SER A 62 -10.76 2.87 7.88
CA SER A 62 -10.75 1.69 7.00
C SER A 62 -11.51 0.52 7.61
N PRO A 63 -12.35 -0.18 6.84
CA PRO A 63 -12.90 -1.47 7.26
C PRO A 63 -11.79 -2.49 7.47
N VAL A 64 -11.84 -3.18 8.62
CA VAL A 64 -10.83 -4.18 9.01
C VAL A 64 -11.52 -5.51 9.32
N PHE A 65 -10.96 -6.61 8.79
CA PHE A 65 -11.41 -7.98 9.03
C PHE A 65 -10.25 -8.82 9.55
N GLY A 66 -10.50 -9.59 10.60
CA GLY A 66 -9.48 -10.33 11.35
C GLY A 66 -9.07 -9.62 12.64
N PRO A 67 -8.12 -10.20 13.40
CA PRO A 67 -7.69 -9.66 14.69
C PRO A 67 -7.01 -8.30 14.54
N SER A 68 -7.34 -7.35 15.41
CA SER A 68 -6.75 -6.00 15.40
C SER A 68 -5.24 -5.99 15.62
N ASN A 69 -4.73 -7.00 16.33
CA ASN A 69 -3.31 -7.20 16.66
C ASN A 69 -2.61 -8.23 15.74
N ALA A 70 -3.24 -8.64 14.63
CA ALA A 70 -2.63 -9.57 13.68
C ALA A 70 -1.29 -9.02 13.19
N PRO A 71 -0.21 -9.83 13.21
CA PRO A 71 1.13 -9.39 12.81
C PRO A 71 1.28 -9.16 11.31
N VAL A 72 0.36 -9.70 10.50
CA VAL A 72 0.35 -9.52 9.04
C VAL A 72 -0.90 -8.76 8.63
N THR A 73 -0.70 -7.65 7.95
CA THR A 73 -1.78 -6.82 7.42
C THR A 73 -1.77 -6.89 5.89
N ILE A 74 -2.87 -7.37 5.32
CA ILE A 74 -3.18 -7.22 3.90
C ILE A 74 -3.95 -5.91 3.75
N VAL A 75 -3.50 -5.02 2.88
CA VAL A 75 -4.25 -3.83 2.44
C VAL A 75 -4.69 -4.07 1.02
N GLU A 76 -5.98 -3.95 0.77
CA GLU A 76 -6.58 -4.03 -0.56
C GLU A 76 -7.14 -2.68 -0.97
N PHE A 77 -6.61 -2.07 -2.02
CA PHE A 77 -7.28 -0.99 -2.73
C PHE A 77 -8.35 -1.60 -3.62
N PHE A 78 -9.58 -1.37 -3.23
CA PHE A 78 -10.77 -2.10 -3.66
C PHE A 78 -11.76 -1.18 -4.38
N ASP A 79 -12.35 -1.71 -5.45
CA ASP A 79 -13.45 -1.09 -6.16
C ASP A 79 -14.64 -2.06 -6.23
N PRO A 80 -15.82 -1.71 -5.71
CA PRO A 80 -16.98 -2.61 -5.71
C PRO A 80 -17.49 -3.00 -7.11
N ALA A 81 -17.19 -2.19 -8.15
CA ALA A 81 -17.57 -2.51 -9.52
C ALA A 81 -16.49 -3.30 -10.29
N CYS A 82 -15.30 -3.47 -9.74
CA CYS A 82 -14.21 -4.20 -10.39
C CYS A 82 -14.43 -5.72 -10.31
N GLU A 83 -14.53 -6.40 -11.47
CA GLU A 83 -14.72 -7.86 -11.54
C GLU A 83 -13.54 -8.62 -10.94
N THR A 84 -12.34 -8.09 -11.09
CA THR A 84 -11.14 -8.69 -10.51
C THR A 84 -11.17 -8.61 -8.99
N CYS A 85 -11.65 -7.51 -8.39
CA CYS A 85 -11.88 -7.42 -6.94
C CYS A 85 -12.87 -8.49 -6.49
N ARG A 86 -13.97 -8.67 -7.21
CA ARG A 86 -14.94 -9.75 -6.93
C ARG A 86 -14.30 -11.12 -7.02
N ALA A 87 -13.45 -11.37 -8.02
CA ALA A 87 -12.77 -12.65 -8.18
C ALA A 87 -11.76 -12.94 -7.07
N PHE A 88 -11.07 -11.90 -6.55
CA PHE A 88 -10.13 -12.03 -5.45
C PHE A 88 -10.79 -12.15 -4.07
N TYR A 89 -12.03 -11.72 -3.92
CA TYR A 89 -12.74 -11.74 -2.63
C TYR A 89 -12.73 -13.12 -1.95
N PRO A 90 -13.10 -14.26 -2.62
CA PRO A 90 -13.03 -15.59 -2.01
C PRO A 90 -11.60 -16.00 -1.66
N ILE A 91 -10.60 -15.62 -2.46
CA ILE A 91 -9.18 -15.93 -2.21
C ILE A 91 -8.72 -15.26 -0.91
N VAL A 92 -9.04 -13.98 -0.73
CA VAL A 92 -8.71 -13.24 0.50
C VAL A 92 -9.46 -13.82 1.71
N LYS A 93 -10.73 -14.22 1.55
CA LYS A 93 -11.47 -14.93 2.62
C LYS A 93 -10.79 -16.23 3.03
N ASP A 94 -10.29 -16.99 2.08
CA ASP A 94 -9.61 -18.25 2.37
C ASP A 94 -8.25 -18.03 3.04
N ILE A 95 -7.52 -16.96 2.69
CA ILE A 95 -6.31 -16.54 3.43
C ILE A 95 -6.65 -16.22 4.89
N LEU A 96 -7.69 -15.45 5.15
CA LEU A 96 -8.11 -15.10 6.50
C LEU A 96 -8.53 -16.33 7.32
N LYS A 97 -9.17 -17.34 6.68
CA LYS A 97 -9.50 -18.63 7.32
C LYS A 97 -8.25 -19.46 7.60
N GLN A 98 -7.27 -19.45 6.70
CA GLN A 98 -6.02 -20.21 6.84
C GLN A 98 -5.15 -19.65 7.97
N TYR A 99 -5.19 -18.34 8.19
CA TYR A 99 -4.38 -17.62 9.17
C TYR A 99 -5.22 -16.76 10.12
N PRO A 100 -6.16 -17.37 10.89
CA PRO A 100 -7.19 -16.64 11.64
C PRO A 100 -6.66 -15.74 12.75
N ASN A 101 -5.43 -15.99 13.24
CA ASN A 101 -4.80 -15.23 14.31
C ASN A 101 -3.65 -14.35 13.80
N ASP A 102 -3.13 -14.62 12.59
CA ASP A 102 -1.92 -13.97 12.09
C ASP A 102 -2.20 -12.90 11.04
N VAL A 103 -3.35 -12.97 10.36
CA VAL A 103 -3.65 -12.10 9.22
C VAL A 103 -4.91 -11.29 9.44
N ARG A 104 -4.85 -10.00 9.11
CA ARG A 104 -6.01 -9.13 8.96
C ARG A 104 -6.04 -8.50 7.59
N LEU A 105 -7.24 -8.21 7.09
CA LEU A 105 -7.50 -7.43 5.88
C LEU A 105 -7.92 -6.01 6.25
N VAL A 106 -7.37 -5.03 5.56
CA VAL A 106 -7.77 -3.63 5.57
C VAL A 106 -8.24 -3.25 4.16
N ILE A 107 -9.47 -2.77 4.03
CA ILE A 107 -10.00 -2.28 2.76
C ILE A 107 -9.77 -0.77 2.66
N ARG A 108 -9.23 -0.34 1.51
CA ARG A 108 -9.11 1.05 1.09
C ARG A 108 -9.88 1.23 -0.21
N TYR A 109 -10.60 2.31 -0.34
CA TYR A 109 -11.45 2.51 -1.52
C TYR A 109 -10.69 3.14 -2.69
N ALA A 110 -10.89 2.56 -3.87
CA ALA A 110 -10.32 3.03 -5.13
C ALA A 110 -11.40 3.03 -6.22
N PRO A 111 -12.38 3.96 -6.17
CA PRO A 111 -13.57 3.95 -7.01
C PRO A 111 -13.24 4.40 -8.45
N PHE A 112 -12.58 3.53 -9.22
CA PHE A 112 -12.15 3.82 -10.59
C PHE A 112 -13.25 3.62 -11.63
N HIS A 113 -14.25 2.81 -11.33
CA HIS A 113 -15.37 2.57 -12.25
C HIS A 113 -16.53 3.55 -12.02
N ALA A 114 -17.28 3.84 -13.06
CA ALA A 114 -18.45 4.71 -12.97
C ALA A 114 -19.43 4.21 -11.90
N GLY A 115 -19.89 5.09 -11.03
CA GLY A 115 -20.85 4.79 -9.97
C GLY A 115 -20.28 4.06 -8.74
N SER A 116 -19.02 3.62 -8.78
CA SER A 116 -18.37 2.97 -7.63
C SER A 116 -18.32 3.86 -6.39
N ASP A 117 -18.15 5.16 -6.57
CA ASP A 117 -18.19 6.14 -5.49
C ASP A 117 -19.50 6.10 -4.71
N GLN A 118 -20.64 5.99 -5.40
CA GLN A 118 -21.95 5.90 -4.78
C GLN A 118 -22.13 4.59 -4.01
N VAL A 119 -21.60 3.48 -4.56
CA VAL A 119 -21.65 2.17 -3.89
C VAL A 119 -20.74 2.16 -2.67
N VAL A 120 -19.56 2.78 -2.73
CA VAL A 120 -18.66 2.96 -1.56
C VAL A 120 -19.35 3.76 -0.46
N LYS A 121 -20.03 4.87 -0.79
CA LYS A 121 -20.79 5.64 0.20
C LYS A 121 -21.88 4.78 0.87
N ARG A 122 -22.48 3.85 0.13
CA ARG A 122 -23.47 2.92 0.66
C ARG A 122 -22.83 1.88 1.59
N LEU A 123 -21.63 1.41 1.27
CA LEU A 123 -20.85 0.53 2.15
C LEU A 123 -20.45 1.23 3.45
N GLU A 124 -20.02 2.49 3.39
CA GLU A 124 -19.75 3.28 4.60
C GLU A 124 -20.99 3.50 5.46
N ALA A 125 -22.14 3.76 4.84
CA ALA A 125 -23.42 3.82 5.56
C ALA A 125 -23.80 2.46 6.18
N ALA A 126 -23.51 1.36 5.49
CA ALA A 126 -23.71 0.00 6.02
C ALA A 126 -22.79 -0.29 7.22
N LYS A 127 -21.58 0.24 7.23
CA LYS A 127 -20.66 0.15 8.39
C LYS A 127 -21.28 0.78 9.64
N ARG A 128 -21.95 1.92 9.54
CA ARG A 128 -22.65 2.56 10.64
C ARG A 128 -23.83 1.75 11.19
N GLN A 129 -24.38 0.86 10.36
CA GLN A 129 -25.46 -0.04 10.75
C GLN A 129 -24.95 -1.44 11.16
N ASN A 130 -23.64 -1.64 11.29
CA ASN A 130 -23.00 -2.96 11.52
C ASN A 130 -23.39 -4.01 10.45
N LYS A 131 -23.59 -3.54 9.22
CA LYS A 131 -24.01 -4.37 8.07
C LYS A 131 -22.97 -4.39 6.94
N TYR A 132 -21.75 -3.90 7.18
CA TYR A 132 -20.75 -3.76 6.14
C TYR A 132 -20.51 -5.07 5.37
N LEU A 133 -20.19 -6.15 6.09
CA LEU A 133 -19.83 -7.43 5.48
C LEU A 133 -21.00 -8.08 4.69
N PRO A 134 -22.20 -8.25 5.24
CA PRO A 134 -23.31 -8.82 4.47
C PRO A 134 -23.70 -7.94 3.26
N VAL A 135 -23.60 -6.62 3.37
CA VAL A 135 -23.85 -5.70 2.26
C VAL A 135 -22.78 -5.83 1.18
N LEU A 136 -21.50 -5.85 1.55
CA LEU A 136 -20.39 -6.06 0.63
C LEU A 136 -20.54 -7.38 -0.14
N GLU A 137 -20.84 -8.48 0.55
CA GLU A 137 -21.02 -9.80 -0.06
C GLU A 137 -22.15 -9.82 -1.07
N MET A 138 -23.29 -9.19 -0.73
CA MET A 138 -24.43 -9.14 -1.62
C MET A 138 -24.19 -8.23 -2.85
N ILE A 139 -23.52 -7.10 -2.65
CA ILE A 139 -23.10 -6.20 -3.74
C ILE A 139 -22.17 -6.93 -4.71
N LEU A 140 -21.17 -7.68 -4.20
CA LEU A 140 -20.26 -8.46 -5.03
C LEU A 140 -20.96 -9.62 -5.73
N ALA A 141 -21.87 -10.31 -5.07
CA ALA A 141 -22.64 -11.41 -5.66
C ALA A 141 -23.52 -10.92 -6.81
N SER A 142 -24.13 -9.74 -6.68
CA SER A 142 -24.97 -9.12 -7.71
C SER A 142 -24.18 -8.29 -8.74
N GLN A 143 -22.88 -8.14 -8.60
CA GLN A 143 -22.04 -7.27 -9.44
C GLN A 143 -22.26 -7.46 -10.94
N PRO A 144 -22.36 -8.69 -11.51
CA PRO A 144 -22.60 -8.87 -12.95
C PRO A 144 -23.91 -8.26 -13.45
N GLN A 145 -24.85 -7.96 -12.55
CA GLN A 145 -26.16 -7.40 -12.89
C GLN A 145 -26.17 -5.87 -12.89
N TRP A 146 -25.30 -5.25 -12.11
CA TRP A 146 -25.29 -3.80 -11.93
C TRP A 146 -24.04 -3.08 -12.43
N ALA A 147 -22.87 -3.75 -12.45
CA ALA A 147 -21.57 -3.13 -12.75
C ALA A 147 -21.22 -3.21 -14.24
N ASP A 148 -22.10 -2.77 -15.12
CA ASP A 148 -21.77 -2.62 -16.55
C ASP A 148 -20.81 -1.45 -16.76
N HIS A 149 -19.68 -1.68 -17.42
CA HIS A 149 -18.65 -0.66 -17.64
C HIS A 149 -19.13 0.57 -18.41
N GLY A 150 -20.08 0.38 -19.32
CA GLY A 150 -20.63 1.47 -20.12
C GLY A 150 -21.75 2.22 -19.43
N LYS A 151 -22.57 1.52 -18.66
CA LYS A 151 -23.78 2.07 -18.03
C LYS A 151 -24.18 1.29 -16.77
N PRO A 152 -23.51 1.49 -15.63
CA PRO A 152 -23.82 0.76 -14.41
C PRO A 152 -25.23 1.09 -13.90
N ASN A 153 -25.93 0.07 -13.42
CA ASN A 153 -27.23 0.21 -12.80
C ASN A 153 -27.09 0.22 -11.27
N ILE A 154 -26.76 1.36 -10.70
CA ILE A 154 -26.50 1.53 -9.27
C ILE A 154 -27.70 1.18 -8.40
N GLU A 155 -28.93 1.34 -8.92
CA GLU A 155 -30.16 0.97 -8.20
C GLU A 155 -30.22 -0.54 -7.90
N LEU A 156 -29.66 -1.39 -8.78
CA LEU A 156 -29.57 -2.82 -8.51
C LEU A 156 -28.56 -3.11 -7.39
N ALA A 157 -27.43 -2.40 -7.31
CA ALA A 157 -26.52 -2.51 -6.18
C ALA A 157 -27.18 -2.08 -4.85
N PHE A 158 -28.04 -1.04 -4.89
CA PHE A 158 -28.76 -0.58 -3.69
C PHE A 158 -29.85 -1.57 -3.27
N ARG A 159 -30.53 -2.23 -4.22
CA ARG A 159 -31.45 -3.32 -3.90
C ARG A 159 -30.72 -4.50 -3.26
N ALA A 160 -29.59 -4.91 -3.80
CA ALA A 160 -28.77 -5.95 -3.19
C ALA A 160 -28.35 -5.59 -1.75
N ALA A 161 -28.00 -4.33 -1.49
CA ALA A 161 -27.72 -3.85 -0.14
C ALA A 161 -28.95 -3.92 0.78
N GLN A 162 -30.13 -3.62 0.27
CA GLN A 162 -31.42 -3.75 1.00
C GLN A 162 -31.71 -5.22 1.34
N GLU A 163 -31.51 -6.12 0.39
CA GLU A 163 -31.70 -7.57 0.60
C GLU A 163 -30.74 -8.12 1.68
N ALA A 164 -29.53 -7.52 1.81
CA ALA A 164 -28.61 -7.79 2.90
C ALA A 164 -29.04 -7.22 4.25
N GLY A 165 -30.18 -6.57 4.33
CA GLY A 165 -30.78 -6.01 5.54
C GLY A 165 -30.30 -4.58 5.89
N LEU A 166 -29.82 -3.82 4.91
CA LEU A 166 -29.51 -2.41 5.08
C LEU A 166 -30.80 -1.59 5.13
N ASP A 167 -30.95 -0.73 6.14
CA ASP A 167 -31.97 0.32 6.14
C ASP A 167 -31.58 1.38 5.11
N ILE A 168 -32.32 1.39 4.00
CA ILE A 168 -32.02 2.24 2.84
C ILE A 168 -32.29 3.72 3.14
N ALA A 169 -33.36 4.05 3.89
CA ALA A 169 -33.66 5.44 4.21
C ALA A 169 -32.55 6.05 5.07
N LYS A 170 -32.12 5.32 6.10
CA LYS A 170 -30.99 5.72 6.94
C LYS A 170 -29.69 5.78 6.14
N ALA A 171 -29.42 4.77 5.31
CA ALA A 171 -28.20 4.74 4.49
C ALA A 171 -28.16 5.86 3.45
N GLN A 172 -29.31 6.29 2.92
CA GLN A 172 -29.40 7.44 2.02
C GLN A 172 -29.03 8.75 2.73
N ALA A 173 -29.54 8.94 3.94
CA ALA A 173 -29.19 10.11 4.75
C ALA A 173 -27.70 10.10 5.15
N ASP A 174 -27.19 8.95 5.63
CA ASP A 174 -25.80 8.79 6.03
C ASP A 174 -24.83 9.02 4.86
N ALA A 175 -25.17 8.54 3.65
CA ALA A 175 -24.35 8.67 2.45
C ALA A 175 -24.17 10.13 1.94
N GLN A 176 -25.00 11.05 2.43
CA GLN A 176 -24.88 12.49 2.14
C GLN A 176 -24.03 13.21 3.21
N GLY A 177 -23.54 12.50 4.21
CA GLY A 177 -22.72 13.08 5.27
C GLY A 177 -21.32 13.48 4.79
N SER A 178 -20.87 14.65 5.19
CA SER A 178 -19.54 15.17 4.86
C SER A 178 -18.39 14.30 5.38
N ASP A 179 -18.62 13.49 6.39
CA ASP A 179 -17.64 12.57 6.95
C ASP A 179 -17.45 11.33 6.05
N ILE A 180 -18.49 10.83 5.37
CA ILE A 180 -18.35 9.78 4.34
C ILE A 180 -17.62 10.35 3.11
N ASP A 181 -17.93 11.58 2.72
CA ASP A 181 -17.17 12.26 1.65
C ASP A 181 -15.69 12.42 2.01
N ALA A 182 -15.39 12.74 3.28
CA ALA A 182 -14.01 12.84 3.76
C ALA A 182 -13.27 11.50 3.72
N VAL A 183 -13.95 10.38 3.99
CA VAL A 183 -13.37 9.02 3.84
C VAL A 183 -12.93 8.79 2.39
N LEU A 184 -13.84 8.99 1.43
CA LEU A 184 -13.52 8.79 0.01
C LEU A 184 -12.41 9.72 -0.45
N LYS A 185 -12.47 10.99 -0.08
CA LYS A 185 -11.44 11.97 -0.42
C LYS A 185 -10.07 11.53 0.08
N GLN A 186 -9.98 11.11 1.36
CA GLN A 186 -8.72 10.66 1.94
C GLN A 186 -8.19 9.41 1.23
N ASP A 187 -9.06 8.46 0.91
CA ASP A 187 -8.65 7.24 0.21
C ASP A 187 -8.15 7.55 -1.21
N ILE A 188 -8.78 8.50 -1.93
CA ILE A 188 -8.34 8.96 -3.26
C ILE A 188 -7.00 9.73 -3.18
N GLU A 189 -6.79 10.54 -2.16
CA GLU A 189 -5.51 11.23 -1.94
C GLU A 189 -4.39 10.22 -1.67
N ASP A 190 -4.65 9.22 -0.82
CA ASP A 190 -3.67 8.20 -0.47
C ASP A 190 -3.34 7.27 -1.65
N LEU A 191 -4.35 6.79 -2.41
CA LEU A 191 -4.10 5.95 -3.59
C LEU A 191 -3.28 6.70 -4.65
N THR A 192 -3.53 8.00 -4.81
CA THR A 192 -2.76 8.85 -5.74
C THR A 192 -1.30 8.99 -5.28
N ALA A 193 -1.09 9.24 -3.99
CA ALA A 193 0.25 9.37 -3.40
C ALA A 193 1.03 8.05 -3.34
N LEU A 194 0.34 6.90 -3.41
CA LEU A 194 0.90 5.54 -3.47
C LEU A 194 0.99 5.01 -4.91
N GLU A 195 0.66 5.84 -5.90
CA GLU A 195 0.65 5.49 -7.32
C GLU A 195 -0.21 4.25 -7.64
N VAL A 196 -1.30 4.05 -6.90
CA VAL A 196 -2.26 2.99 -7.16
C VAL A 196 -3.13 3.39 -8.35
N THR A 197 -2.99 2.68 -9.47
CA THR A 197 -3.66 3.00 -10.75
C THR A 197 -4.62 1.93 -11.24
N LYS A 198 -4.79 0.84 -10.48
CA LYS A 198 -5.66 -0.30 -10.84
C LYS A 198 -6.17 -1.01 -9.59
N THR A 199 -7.27 -1.75 -9.75
CA THR A 199 -7.88 -2.56 -8.70
C THR A 199 -8.01 -4.04 -9.13
N PRO A 200 -7.90 -4.96 -8.17
CA PRO A 200 -7.38 -4.73 -6.83
C PRO A 200 -5.87 -4.46 -6.85
N THR A 201 -5.38 -3.63 -5.94
CA THR A 201 -3.95 -3.51 -5.64
C THR A 201 -3.73 -3.93 -4.19
N PHE A 202 -2.78 -4.85 -3.98
CA PHE A 202 -2.50 -5.41 -2.66
C PHE A 202 -1.14 -4.98 -2.14
N PHE A 203 -1.12 -4.70 -0.84
CA PHE A 203 0.11 -4.58 -0.04
C PHE A 203 0.03 -5.55 1.14
N VAL A 204 1.12 -6.23 1.45
CA VAL A 204 1.25 -7.10 2.63
C VAL A 204 2.37 -6.57 3.50
N ASN A 205 2.05 -6.12 4.70
CA ASN A 205 2.99 -5.42 5.59
C ASN A 205 3.77 -4.30 4.88
N GLY A 206 3.08 -3.49 4.05
CA GLY A 206 3.67 -2.38 3.30
C GLY A 206 4.39 -2.80 2.01
N ARG A 207 4.51 -4.09 1.72
CA ARG A 207 5.14 -4.60 0.50
C ARG A 207 4.10 -4.82 -0.59
N GLY A 208 4.26 -4.18 -1.74
CA GLY A 208 3.47 -4.47 -2.93
C GLY A 208 3.76 -5.87 -3.49
N LEU A 209 2.81 -6.45 -4.21
CA LEU A 209 3.03 -7.73 -4.90
C LEU A 209 4.13 -7.57 -5.97
N PRO A 210 5.05 -8.54 -6.10
CA PRO A 210 6.11 -8.51 -7.14
C PRO A 210 5.54 -8.56 -8.56
N SER A 211 4.40 -9.22 -8.73
CA SER A 211 3.54 -9.20 -9.91
C SER A 211 2.11 -9.49 -9.49
N PHE A 212 1.14 -9.11 -10.32
CA PHE A 212 -0.26 -9.33 -10.00
C PHE A 212 -0.65 -10.80 -10.20
N GLY A 213 -1.33 -11.39 -9.21
CA GLY A 213 -1.86 -12.75 -9.24
C GLY A 213 -2.19 -13.28 -7.85
N ASP A 214 -3.04 -14.31 -7.82
CA ASP A 214 -3.46 -15.01 -6.60
C ASP A 214 -2.30 -15.73 -5.91
N GLN A 215 -1.46 -16.43 -6.68
CA GLN A 215 -0.29 -17.13 -6.17
C GLN A 215 0.74 -16.17 -5.55
N GLN A 216 0.89 -14.98 -6.11
CA GLN A 216 1.77 -13.93 -5.60
C GLN A 216 1.26 -13.39 -4.26
N LEU A 217 -0.06 -13.19 -4.13
CA LEU A 217 -0.67 -12.79 -2.87
C LEU A 217 -0.50 -13.89 -1.81
N LEU A 218 -0.86 -15.12 -2.13
CA LEU A 218 -0.71 -16.28 -1.22
C LEU A 218 0.73 -16.45 -0.75
N SER A 219 1.70 -16.38 -1.68
CA SER A 219 3.12 -16.56 -1.37
C SER A 219 3.65 -15.44 -0.47
N LEU A 220 3.29 -14.18 -0.76
CA LEU A 220 3.74 -13.04 0.03
C LEU A 220 3.15 -13.06 1.44
N VAL A 221 1.88 -13.43 1.59
CA VAL A 221 1.25 -13.60 2.91
C VAL A 221 1.92 -14.72 3.70
N ALA A 222 2.15 -15.89 3.08
CA ALA A 222 2.82 -17.00 3.74
C ALA A 222 4.25 -16.65 4.20
N GLU A 223 4.99 -15.88 3.37
CA GLU A 223 6.32 -15.36 3.73
C GLU A 223 6.26 -14.46 4.97
N GLU A 224 5.33 -13.49 4.99
CA GLU A 224 5.19 -12.55 6.12
C GLU A 224 4.71 -13.24 7.40
N VAL A 225 3.80 -14.22 7.31
CA VAL A 225 3.38 -15.05 8.45
C VAL A 225 4.56 -15.86 8.99
N ALA A 226 5.36 -16.47 8.11
CA ALA A 226 6.53 -17.24 8.52
C ALA A 226 7.61 -16.37 9.21
N LYS A 227 7.75 -15.10 8.80
CA LYS A 227 8.63 -14.12 9.47
C LYS A 227 8.11 -13.73 10.85
N ALA A 228 6.80 -13.49 10.97
CA ALA A 228 6.18 -13.04 12.21
C ALA A 228 6.16 -14.12 13.31
N ARG A 229 6.26 -15.40 12.94
CA ARG A 229 6.27 -16.56 13.87
C ARG A 229 7.67 -16.94 14.36
N LYS A 230 8.73 -16.28 13.87
CA LYS A 230 10.13 -16.49 14.32
C LYS A 230 10.46 -15.61 15.51
#